data_576460800cc806edfca01fa53893e1b9
#
_entry.id   576460800cc806edfca01fa53893e1b9
#
_cell.length_a   1.000
_cell.length_b   1.000
_cell.length_c   1.000
_cell.angle_alpha   90.00
_cell.angle_beta   90.00
_cell.angle_gamma   90.00
#
_symmetry.space_group_name_H-M   'P 1'
#
loop_
_entity.id
_entity.type
_entity.pdbx_description
1 polymer ?
#
loop_
_entity_poly.entity_id
_entity_poly.type
_entity_poly.pdbx_seq_one_letter_code
_entity_poly.pdbx_strand_id
1 'polypeptide(L)'
;MRKTPESGRITVLRYTERRIPDALAFERALREEEDVWGWEIDDDYVQSVTVSFRDGRFSNCLSYLAYEDGSVIGRIDAVLIPTHFDGSVKAYLDWICVLKSKRHNKVAQKLLSTLSKELKERGVDTLIALTASNDEAQRFYRSIPDSEMHDVGIWISIR
;
A
#
# COMPACT_ATOMS: atom_id res chain seq x y z
N MET A 1 22.02 -28.78 14.35
CA MET A 1 20.78 -28.33 13.69
C MET A 1 20.55 -26.86 14.10
N ARG A 2 20.75 -25.93 13.18
CA ARG A 2 20.36 -24.52 13.41
C ARG A 2 18.85 -24.43 13.24
N LYS A 3 18.12 -24.13 14.32
CA LYS A 3 16.69 -23.78 14.23
C LYS A 3 16.59 -22.52 13.37
N THR A 4 15.89 -22.63 12.25
CA THR A 4 15.41 -21.47 11.50
C THR A 4 14.57 -20.64 12.48
N PRO A 5 14.76 -19.32 12.61
CA PRO A 5 13.90 -18.51 13.47
C PRO A 5 12.47 -18.65 12.94
N GLU A 6 11.53 -18.99 13.82
CA GLU A 6 10.11 -18.94 13.49
C GLU A 6 9.80 -17.51 13.00
N SER A 7 9.40 -17.40 11.75
CA SER A 7 8.92 -16.14 11.17
C SER A 7 7.81 -15.61 12.10
N GLY A 8 7.98 -14.40 12.64
CA GLY A 8 7.00 -13.76 13.50
C GLY A 8 5.63 -13.69 12.79
N ARG A 9 4.55 -13.75 13.57
CA ARG A 9 3.20 -13.71 13.00
C ARG A 9 2.93 -12.33 12.39
N ILE A 10 2.74 -12.25 11.07
CA ILE A 10 2.39 -11.02 10.38
C ILE A 10 0.91 -10.70 10.63
N THR A 11 0.63 -9.51 11.15
CA THR A 11 -0.72 -8.97 11.36
C THR A 11 -0.92 -7.74 10.49
N VAL A 12 -2.06 -7.66 9.79
CA VAL A 12 -2.42 -6.50 8.96
C VAL A 12 -3.51 -5.70 9.66
N LEU A 13 -3.26 -4.41 9.86
CA LEU A 13 -4.17 -3.51 10.55
C LEU A 13 -4.48 -2.28 9.68
N ARG A 14 -5.69 -1.73 9.84
CA ARG A 14 -6.07 -0.49 9.19
C ARG A 14 -5.12 0.64 9.58
N TYR A 15 -4.62 1.41 8.60
CA TYR A 15 -3.89 2.64 8.87
C TYR A 15 -4.85 3.72 9.34
N THR A 16 -4.63 4.22 10.52
CA THR A 16 -5.43 5.26 11.18
C THR A 16 -4.52 6.35 11.71
N GLU A 17 -5.05 7.52 12.05
CA GLU A 17 -4.28 8.64 12.61
C GLU A 17 -3.37 8.21 13.78
N ARG A 18 -3.85 7.31 14.65
CA ARG A 18 -3.07 6.81 15.80
C ARG A 18 -1.82 6.02 15.41
N ARG A 19 -1.74 5.53 14.15
CA ARG A 19 -0.63 4.74 13.64
C ARG A 19 0.34 5.55 12.76
N ILE A 20 0.18 6.87 12.72
CA ILE A 20 1.11 7.74 11.98
C ILE A 20 2.56 7.53 12.43
N PRO A 21 2.88 7.49 13.74
CA PRO A 21 4.25 7.24 14.18
C PRO A 21 4.83 5.92 13.63
N ASP A 22 4.04 4.86 13.61
CA ASP A 22 4.46 3.54 13.09
C ASP A 22 4.72 3.59 11.58
N ALA A 23 3.83 4.26 10.83
CA ALA A 23 3.99 4.44 9.38
C ALA A 23 5.23 5.28 9.05
N LEU A 24 5.50 6.34 9.81
CA LEU A 24 6.70 7.17 9.63
C LEU A 24 7.97 6.40 9.97
N ALA A 25 7.95 5.56 11.00
CA ALA A 25 9.07 4.67 11.33
C ALA A 25 9.35 3.68 10.20
N PHE A 26 8.31 3.10 9.60
CA PHE A 26 8.41 2.26 8.41
C PHE A 26 9.02 3.01 7.22
N GLU A 27 8.57 4.22 6.94
CA GLU A 27 9.08 5.03 5.83
C GLU A 27 10.57 5.40 6.02
N ARG A 28 11.00 5.64 7.26
CA ARG A 28 12.44 5.85 7.57
C ARG A 28 13.24 4.57 7.35
N ALA A 29 12.76 3.44 7.86
CA ALA A 29 13.42 2.14 7.66
C ALA A 29 13.50 1.76 6.18
N LEU A 30 12.46 2.06 5.39
CA LEU A 30 12.46 1.83 3.95
C LEU A 30 13.58 2.61 3.25
N ARG A 31 13.82 3.85 3.66
CA ARG A 31 14.90 4.70 3.10
C ARG A 31 16.30 4.27 3.52
N GLU A 32 16.44 3.67 4.69
CA GLU A 32 17.70 3.07 5.14
C GLU A 32 18.05 1.82 4.33
N GLU A 33 17.05 1.05 3.91
CA GLU A 33 17.26 -0.16 3.11
C GLU A 33 17.38 0.10 1.60
N GLU A 34 16.73 1.15 1.11
CA GLU A 34 16.67 1.46 -0.33
C GLU A 34 16.63 2.99 -0.56
N ASP A 35 17.41 3.47 -1.50
CA ASP A 35 17.38 4.88 -1.94
C ASP A 35 16.21 5.10 -2.93
N VAL A 36 14.99 5.21 -2.41
CA VAL A 36 13.76 5.16 -3.24
C VAL A 36 13.03 6.49 -3.34
N TRP A 37 13.34 7.52 -2.52
CA TRP A 37 12.47 8.70 -2.37
C TRP A 37 13.20 10.03 -2.48
N GLY A 38 12.57 11.00 -3.15
CA GLY A 38 13.07 12.34 -3.34
C GLY A 38 12.58 13.39 -2.33
N TRP A 39 11.73 13.05 -1.34
CA TRP A 39 11.25 13.99 -0.32
C TRP A 39 11.72 13.64 1.09
N GLU A 40 11.82 14.63 1.95
CA GLU A 40 12.17 14.47 3.36
C GLU A 40 10.95 14.17 4.22
N ILE A 41 11.17 13.47 5.34
CA ILE A 41 10.17 13.32 6.40
C ILE A 41 10.42 14.44 7.41
N ASP A 42 10.04 15.64 7.02
CA ASP A 42 10.09 16.85 7.85
C ASP A 42 8.75 17.11 8.56
N ASP A 43 8.69 18.20 9.31
CA ASP A 43 7.49 18.56 10.07
C ASP A 43 6.31 18.89 9.15
N ASP A 44 6.54 19.48 7.98
CA ASP A 44 5.50 19.80 7.00
C ASP A 44 4.89 18.52 6.41
N TYR A 45 5.73 17.53 6.12
CA TYR A 45 5.26 16.22 5.68
C TYR A 45 4.41 15.54 6.77
N VAL A 46 4.90 15.50 8.00
CA VAL A 46 4.18 14.91 9.14
C VAL A 46 2.85 15.60 9.36
N GLN A 47 2.83 16.92 9.28
CA GLN A 47 1.60 17.72 9.40
C GLN A 47 0.61 17.41 8.27
N SER A 48 1.07 17.34 7.04
CA SER A 48 0.23 17.02 5.87
C SER A 48 -0.43 15.66 6.03
N VAL A 49 0.34 14.65 6.44
CA VAL A 49 -0.19 13.30 6.71
C VAL A 49 -1.23 13.34 7.83
N THR A 50 -0.94 14.05 8.93
CA THR A 50 -1.86 14.13 10.08
C THR A 50 -3.19 14.80 9.70
N VAL A 51 -3.13 15.91 8.98
CA VAL A 51 -4.32 16.64 8.53
C VAL A 51 -5.17 15.79 7.59
N SER A 52 -4.55 14.97 6.74
CA SER A 52 -5.27 14.14 5.77
C SER A 52 -6.28 13.18 6.42
N PHE A 53 -6.01 12.71 7.65
CA PHE A 53 -6.95 11.84 8.39
C PHE A 53 -8.23 12.55 8.86
N ARG A 54 -8.22 13.89 8.87
CA ARG A 54 -9.34 14.73 9.32
C ARG A 54 -10.02 15.45 8.17
N ASP A 55 -9.47 15.37 6.97
CA ASP A 55 -9.96 16.04 5.78
C ASP A 55 -10.89 15.10 5.00
N GLY A 56 -12.13 15.54 4.76
CA GLY A 56 -13.15 14.77 4.05
C GLY A 56 -12.75 14.36 2.61
N ARG A 57 -11.81 15.07 1.99
CA ARG A 57 -11.25 14.69 0.67
C ARG A 57 -10.59 13.32 0.67
N PHE A 58 -10.13 12.84 1.84
CA PHE A 58 -9.47 11.54 2.00
C PHE A 58 -10.41 10.44 2.51
N SER A 59 -11.72 10.70 2.57
CA SER A 59 -12.71 9.74 3.09
C SER A 59 -12.78 8.42 2.29
N ASN A 60 -12.36 8.45 1.02
CA ASN A 60 -12.32 7.29 0.14
C ASN A 60 -11.00 6.49 0.21
N CYS A 61 -10.04 6.90 1.04
CA CYS A 61 -8.77 6.21 1.18
C CYS A 61 -8.90 4.94 2.01
N LEU A 62 -8.28 3.88 1.53
CA LEU A 62 -8.17 2.57 2.17
C LEU A 62 -6.71 2.20 2.32
N SER A 63 -6.17 2.27 3.54
CA SER A 63 -4.75 2.00 3.79
C SER A 63 -4.58 1.01 4.92
N TYR A 64 -3.58 0.12 4.79
CA TYR A 64 -3.24 -0.89 5.78
C TYR A 64 -1.74 -0.99 6.01
N LEU A 65 -1.39 -1.34 7.23
CA LEU A 65 -0.02 -1.58 7.67
C LEU A 65 0.14 -3.05 8.07
N ALA A 66 1.20 -3.69 7.60
CA ALA A 66 1.58 -5.04 8.02
C ALA A 66 2.61 -4.97 9.13
N TYR A 67 2.33 -5.62 10.23
CA TYR A 67 3.18 -5.66 11.42
C TYR A 67 3.81 -7.03 11.61
N GLU A 68 5.06 -7.05 12.02
CA GLU A 68 5.78 -8.20 12.56
C GLU A 68 6.54 -7.74 13.80
N ASP A 69 6.38 -8.44 14.92
CA ASP A 69 7.03 -8.14 16.20
C ASP A 69 6.89 -6.66 16.65
N GLY A 70 5.71 -6.08 16.43
CA GLY A 70 5.39 -4.71 16.80
C GLY A 70 5.88 -3.62 15.86
N SER A 71 6.62 -3.96 14.81
CA SER A 71 7.13 -3.02 13.81
C SER A 71 6.41 -3.16 12.48
N VAL A 72 6.19 -2.05 11.78
CA VAL A 72 5.62 -2.07 10.43
C VAL A 72 6.68 -2.53 9.44
N ILE A 73 6.34 -3.54 8.65
CA ILE A 73 7.21 -4.15 7.64
C ILE A 73 6.68 -4.00 6.22
N GLY A 74 5.46 -3.50 6.07
CA GLY A 74 4.84 -3.25 4.77
C GLY A 74 3.61 -2.37 4.88
N ARG A 75 3.24 -1.73 3.77
CA ARG A 75 2.10 -0.82 3.65
C ARG A 75 1.43 -0.98 2.30
N ILE A 76 0.12 -0.81 2.28
CA ILE A 76 -0.69 -0.71 1.07
C ILE A 76 -1.63 0.49 1.19
N ASP A 77 -1.72 1.27 0.12
CA ASP A 77 -2.60 2.43 -0.01
C ASP A 77 -3.46 2.29 -1.26
N ALA A 78 -4.76 2.45 -1.10
CA ALA A 78 -5.73 2.44 -2.19
C ALA A 78 -6.77 3.53 -1.98
N VAL A 79 -7.46 3.87 -3.05
CA VAL A 79 -8.56 4.85 -3.03
C VAL A 79 -9.76 4.32 -3.80
N LEU A 80 -10.96 4.58 -3.29
CA LEU A 80 -12.21 4.29 -4.00
C LEU A 80 -12.51 5.42 -4.99
N ILE A 81 -12.76 5.05 -6.23
CA ILE A 81 -13.04 5.98 -7.32
C ILE A 81 -14.47 5.76 -7.81
N PRO A 82 -15.46 6.54 -7.32
CA PRO A 82 -16.79 6.57 -7.91
C PRO A 82 -16.74 7.31 -9.25
N THR A 83 -17.43 6.80 -10.24
CA THR A 83 -17.47 7.43 -11.57
C THR A 83 -18.88 7.47 -12.11
N HIS A 84 -19.23 8.59 -12.77
CA HIS A 84 -20.49 8.72 -13.48
C HIS A 84 -20.51 8.01 -14.84
N PHE A 85 -19.35 7.58 -15.33
CA PHE A 85 -19.26 6.92 -16.63
C PHE A 85 -20.15 5.69 -16.76
N ASP A 86 -20.13 4.84 -15.73
CA ASP A 86 -20.92 3.61 -15.66
C ASP A 86 -21.69 3.46 -14.35
N GLY A 87 -21.62 4.46 -13.47
CA GLY A 87 -22.22 4.43 -12.13
C GLY A 87 -21.54 3.45 -11.16
N SER A 88 -20.36 2.94 -11.50
CA SER A 88 -19.62 2.00 -10.65
C SER A 88 -18.67 2.72 -9.68
N VAL A 89 -18.22 1.96 -8.70
CA VAL A 89 -17.09 2.33 -7.84
C VAL A 89 -15.97 1.32 -8.10
N LYS A 90 -14.83 1.82 -8.56
CA LYS A 90 -13.61 1.04 -8.71
C LYS A 90 -12.64 1.40 -7.58
N ALA A 91 -11.66 0.57 -7.33
CA ALA A 91 -10.53 0.91 -6.46
C ALA A 91 -9.27 1.14 -7.30
N TYR A 92 -8.43 2.05 -6.86
CA TYR A 92 -7.11 2.28 -7.42
C TYR A 92 -6.05 1.99 -6.35
N LEU A 93 -5.15 1.08 -6.66
CA LEU A 93 -3.98 0.80 -5.83
C LEU A 93 -2.92 1.85 -6.14
N ASP A 94 -2.75 2.79 -5.22
CA ASP A 94 -1.80 3.89 -5.36
C ASP A 94 -0.38 3.44 -5.00
N TRP A 95 -0.24 2.67 -3.92
CA TRP A 95 1.06 2.22 -3.46
C TRP A 95 0.99 0.90 -2.70
N ILE A 96 1.97 0.04 -2.93
CA ILE A 96 2.25 -1.15 -2.11
C ILE A 96 3.75 -1.29 -1.96
N CYS A 97 4.22 -1.41 -0.72
CA CYS A 97 5.63 -1.55 -0.45
C CYS A 97 5.90 -2.44 0.76
N VAL A 98 6.99 -3.18 0.72
CA VAL A 98 7.49 -4.04 1.79
C VAL A 98 8.97 -3.77 1.97
N LEU A 99 9.45 -3.70 3.22
CA LEU A 99 10.87 -3.58 3.52
C LEU A 99 11.66 -4.64 2.75
N LYS A 100 12.77 -4.26 2.16
CA LYS A 100 13.60 -5.17 1.33
C LYS A 100 14.00 -6.41 2.10
N SER A 101 14.39 -6.26 3.37
CA SER A 101 14.74 -7.34 4.30
C SER A 101 13.57 -8.30 4.61
N LYS A 102 12.33 -7.89 4.34
CA LYS A 102 11.10 -8.66 4.62
C LYS A 102 10.37 -9.16 3.37
N ARG A 103 10.92 -8.91 2.18
CA ARG A 103 10.39 -9.43 0.92
C ARG A 103 10.47 -10.96 0.88
N HIS A 104 9.68 -11.56 -0.01
CA HIS A 104 9.53 -13.03 -0.18
C HIS A 104 8.87 -13.77 0.99
N ASN A 105 8.40 -13.05 2.03
CA ASN A 105 7.65 -13.60 3.17
C ASN A 105 6.13 -13.43 3.01
N LYS A 106 5.63 -13.26 1.80
CA LYS A 106 4.21 -13.11 1.47
C LYS A 106 3.53 -11.89 2.12
N VAL A 107 4.29 -10.88 2.54
CA VAL A 107 3.75 -9.65 3.17
C VAL A 107 2.85 -8.89 2.20
N ALA A 108 3.32 -8.67 0.97
CA ALA A 108 2.54 -7.98 -0.07
C ALA A 108 1.24 -8.72 -0.40
N GLN A 109 1.30 -10.05 -0.53
CA GLN A 109 0.11 -10.87 -0.76
C GLN A 109 -0.90 -10.75 0.38
N LYS A 110 -0.43 -10.70 1.62
CA LYS A 110 -1.30 -10.55 2.80
C LYS A 110 -1.95 -9.18 2.88
N LEU A 111 -1.21 -8.12 2.56
CA LEU A 111 -1.74 -6.76 2.42
C LEU A 111 -2.82 -6.71 1.34
N LEU A 112 -2.52 -7.22 0.16
CA LEU A 112 -3.45 -7.24 -0.97
C LEU A 112 -4.70 -8.07 -0.67
N SER A 113 -4.54 -9.24 -0.04
CA SER A 113 -5.66 -10.08 0.38
C SER A 113 -6.59 -9.37 1.37
N THR A 114 -6.01 -8.63 2.34
CA THR A 114 -6.79 -7.84 3.31
C THR A 114 -7.57 -6.72 2.62
N LEU A 115 -6.93 -5.98 1.73
CA LEU A 115 -7.57 -4.94 0.93
C LEU A 115 -8.70 -5.53 0.05
N SER A 116 -8.42 -6.61 -0.67
CA SER A 116 -9.38 -7.26 -1.56
C SER A 116 -10.62 -7.76 -0.82
N LYS A 117 -10.45 -8.27 0.40
CA LYS A 117 -11.58 -8.66 1.25
C LYS A 117 -12.49 -7.47 1.56
N GLU A 118 -11.92 -6.34 2.00
CA GLU A 118 -12.70 -5.13 2.29
C GLU A 118 -13.37 -4.58 1.04
N LEU A 119 -12.68 -4.55 -0.10
CA LEU A 119 -13.27 -4.11 -1.37
C LEU A 119 -14.49 -4.97 -1.73
N LYS A 120 -14.38 -6.28 -1.59
CA LYS A 120 -15.48 -7.22 -1.84
C LYS A 120 -16.68 -7.00 -0.91
N GLU A 121 -16.41 -6.76 0.38
CA GLU A 121 -17.45 -6.43 1.37
C GLU A 121 -18.16 -5.10 1.05
N ARG A 122 -17.50 -4.18 0.38
CA ARG A 122 -18.06 -2.90 -0.10
C ARG A 122 -18.72 -3.00 -1.49
N GLY A 123 -18.76 -4.18 -2.11
CA GLY A 123 -19.32 -4.37 -3.45
C GLY A 123 -18.43 -3.79 -4.57
N VAL A 124 -17.14 -3.58 -4.31
CA VAL A 124 -16.16 -3.17 -5.31
C VAL A 124 -15.48 -4.41 -5.86
N ASP A 125 -15.58 -4.62 -7.16
CA ASP A 125 -15.11 -5.83 -7.84
C ASP A 125 -13.85 -5.62 -8.69
N THR A 126 -13.44 -4.36 -8.90
CA THR A 126 -12.32 -4.01 -9.77
C THR A 126 -11.29 -3.19 -9.00
N LEU A 127 -10.06 -3.68 -8.96
CA LEU A 127 -8.89 -2.97 -8.46
C LEU A 127 -7.92 -2.70 -9.61
N ILE A 128 -7.64 -1.43 -9.87
CA ILE A 128 -6.73 -0.97 -10.91
C ILE A 128 -5.40 -0.60 -10.27
N ALA A 129 -4.29 -0.95 -10.88
CA ALA A 129 -2.96 -0.54 -10.44
C ALA A 129 -2.11 -0.09 -11.64
N LEU A 130 -1.29 0.93 -11.43
CA LEU A 130 -0.15 1.21 -12.30
C LEU A 130 1.05 0.44 -11.79
N THR A 131 1.64 -0.39 -12.63
CA THR A 131 2.78 -1.21 -12.23
C THR A 131 4.07 -0.43 -12.39
N ALA A 132 4.98 -0.55 -11.41
CA ALA A 132 6.34 -0.09 -11.61
C ALA A 132 7.02 -0.91 -12.73
N SER A 133 7.95 -0.29 -13.45
CA SER A 133 8.62 -0.91 -14.60
C SER A 133 9.70 -1.94 -14.25
N ASN A 134 10.06 -2.07 -12.96
CA ASN A 134 11.08 -3.02 -12.53
C ASN A 134 10.57 -4.48 -12.54
N ASP A 135 11.48 -5.41 -12.75
CA ASP A 135 11.15 -6.84 -12.89
C ASP A 135 10.49 -7.46 -11.66
N GLU A 136 10.83 -6.99 -10.46
CA GLU A 136 10.25 -7.50 -9.22
C GLU A 136 8.76 -7.14 -9.11
N ALA A 137 8.41 -5.88 -9.37
CA ALA A 137 7.03 -5.43 -9.40
C ALA A 137 6.24 -6.14 -10.51
N GLN A 138 6.82 -6.29 -11.71
CA GLN A 138 6.18 -6.99 -12.82
C GLN A 138 5.91 -8.47 -12.47
N ARG A 139 6.85 -9.17 -11.85
CA ARG A 139 6.63 -10.54 -11.37
C ARG A 139 5.52 -10.62 -10.33
N PHE A 140 5.51 -9.68 -9.37
CA PHE A 140 4.49 -9.62 -8.33
C PHE A 140 3.10 -9.47 -8.95
N TYR A 141 2.88 -8.44 -9.79
CA TYR A 141 1.56 -8.18 -10.38
C TYR A 141 1.08 -9.34 -11.28
N ARG A 142 1.97 -9.95 -12.07
CA ARG A 142 1.62 -11.12 -12.89
C ARG A 142 1.32 -12.38 -12.08
N SER A 143 1.74 -12.44 -10.82
CA SER A 143 1.45 -13.57 -9.92
C SER A 143 0.09 -13.48 -9.22
N ILE A 144 -0.59 -12.33 -9.33
CA ILE A 144 -1.91 -12.13 -8.72
C ILE A 144 -2.94 -12.91 -9.53
N PRO A 145 -3.71 -13.83 -8.91
CA PRO A 145 -4.78 -14.53 -9.60
C PRO A 145 -5.81 -13.56 -10.22
N ASP A 146 -6.33 -13.89 -11.39
CA ASP A 146 -7.33 -13.12 -12.12
C ASP A 146 -6.88 -11.69 -12.48
N SER A 147 -5.57 -11.44 -12.54
CA SER A 147 -5.03 -10.17 -12.99
C SER A 147 -4.75 -10.19 -14.49
N GLU A 148 -5.03 -9.07 -15.15
CA GLU A 148 -4.75 -8.85 -16.54
C GLU A 148 -4.02 -7.52 -16.72
N MET A 149 -3.06 -7.50 -17.65
CA MET A 149 -2.33 -6.28 -18.03
C MET A 149 -3.04 -5.66 -19.23
N HIS A 150 -3.68 -4.51 -19.03
CA HIS A 150 -4.39 -3.79 -20.08
C HIS A 150 -3.62 -2.55 -20.54
N ASP A 151 -4.18 -1.39 -20.30
CA ASP A 151 -3.73 -0.10 -20.83
C ASP A 151 -2.40 0.38 -20.23
N VAL A 152 -1.81 1.40 -20.86
CA VAL A 152 -0.68 2.15 -20.33
C VAL A 152 -1.16 3.43 -19.65
N GLY A 153 -0.52 3.83 -18.57
CA GLY A 153 -0.81 5.08 -17.87
C GLY A 153 -0.20 6.29 -18.55
N ILE A 154 -0.85 7.45 -18.41
CA ILE A 154 -0.33 8.75 -18.83
C ILE A 154 -0.35 9.73 -17.66
N TRP A 155 0.70 10.52 -17.49
CA TRP A 155 0.80 11.58 -16.48
C TRP A 155 0.73 12.94 -17.15
N ILE A 156 -0.21 13.77 -16.71
CA ILE A 156 -0.41 15.14 -17.20
C ILE A 156 -0.26 16.07 -16.01
N SER A 157 0.72 16.98 -16.09
CA SER A 157 0.89 18.01 -15.07
C SER A 157 -0.15 19.11 -15.25
N ILE A 158 -0.97 19.34 -14.22
CA ILE A 158 -1.93 20.44 -14.16
C ILE A 158 -1.26 21.57 -13.37
N ARG A 159 -0.97 22.68 -14.05
CA ARG A 159 -0.33 23.88 -13.49
C ARG A 159 -1.32 25.00 -13.35
#